data_4210a15a782ea439b2473149019c5b35
#
_entry.id   4210a15a782ea439b2473149019c5b35
#
_cell.length_a   1.000
_cell.length_b   1.000
_cell.length_c   1.000
_cell.angle_alpha   90.00
_cell.angle_beta   90.00
_cell.angle_gamma   90.00
#
_symmetry.space_group_name_H-M   'P 1'
#
loop_
_entity.id
_entity.type
_entity.pdbx_description
1 polymer ?
#
loop_
_entity_poly.entity_id
_entity_poly.type
_entity_poly.pdbx_seq_one_letter_code
_entity_poly.pdbx_strand_id
1 'polypeptide(L)'
;MMDLADNRTVEYHLEQKKIGDEILIEGSILPSDLREIYQDIVERRFEIYPHADTTSELDYDYPSFDWASYHEYKCLDVFPNLKFLFPYIKECLDLVGDTDYNKYYFKSWINIWPKGQQIVRHNHYGVWHGYYVIKDTGTTTYYQPEEDSQEVVALDNYDGHFTFMPAHLYHWATPNPQDAMRISTGYNISTYEQVLEESELNRNERGGKVENVVVPLKDLLWVK
;
A
#
# COMPACT_ATOMS: atom_id res chain seq x y z
N MET A 1 -3.77 26.54 9.43
CA MET A 1 -3.35 25.30 8.74
C MET A 1 -1.85 25.42 8.62
N MET A 2 -1.09 24.81 9.54
CA MET A 2 0.37 24.82 9.49
C MET A 2 0.79 23.91 8.34
N ASP A 3 1.56 24.46 7.42
CA ASP A 3 2.20 23.71 6.34
C ASP A 3 3.34 22.90 6.98
N LEU A 4 3.05 21.65 7.35
CA LEU A 4 4.03 20.75 8.00
C LEU A 4 5.13 20.30 7.02
N ALA A 5 5.06 20.72 5.75
CA ALA A 5 5.99 20.30 4.70
C ALA A 5 7.39 20.95 4.82
N ASP A 6 7.53 22.06 5.54
CA ASP A 6 8.75 22.88 5.44
C ASP A 6 9.94 22.42 6.31
N ASN A 7 9.79 21.42 7.18
CA ASN A 7 10.87 20.95 8.05
C ASN A 7 11.07 19.43 8.11
N ARG A 8 10.39 18.66 7.24
CA ARG A 8 10.54 17.21 7.22
C ARG A 8 11.87 16.82 6.58
N THR A 9 12.72 16.14 7.33
CA THR A 9 13.87 15.42 6.79
C THR A 9 13.48 13.97 6.56
N VAL A 10 14.00 13.35 5.50
CA VAL A 10 13.77 11.94 5.21
C VAL A 10 15.12 11.28 4.97
N GLU A 11 15.40 10.25 5.75
CA GLU A 11 16.49 9.32 5.48
C GLU A 11 15.94 8.16 4.69
N TYR A 12 16.58 7.81 3.57
CA TYR A 12 16.12 6.68 2.78
C TYR A 12 17.25 5.88 2.16
N HIS A 13 16.96 4.61 1.90
CA HIS A 13 17.78 3.69 1.16
C HIS A 13 16.88 2.73 0.38
N LEU A 14 17.09 2.61 -0.92
CA LEU A 14 16.36 1.68 -1.78
C LEU A 14 17.35 0.76 -2.49
N GLU A 15 17.01 -0.52 -2.60
CA GLU A 15 17.78 -1.52 -3.34
C GLU A 15 16.87 -2.36 -4.25
N GLN A 16 17.43 -2.84 -5.36
CA GLN A 16 16.74 -3.75 -6.27
C GLN A 16 17.09 -5.19 -5.92
N LYS A 17 16.05 -6.02 -5.84
CA LYS A 17 16.16 -7.48 -5.71
C LYS A 17 15.49 -8.16 -6.89
N LYS A 18 15.93 -9.36 -7.21
CA LYS A 18 15.26 -10.22 -8.18
C LYS A 18 14.44 -11.29 -7.47
N ILE A 19 13.26 -11.55 -8.02
CA ILE A 19 12.39 -12.66 -7.63
C ILE A 19 11.98 -13.35 -8.93
N GLY A 20 12.63 -14.44 -9.28
CA GLY A 20 12.59 -14.98 -10.62
C GLY A 20 13.17 -13.97 -11.63
N ASP A 21 12.40 -13.66 -12.67
CA ASP A 21 12.75 -12.65 -13.67
C ASP A 21 12.25 -11.24 -13.29
N GLU A 22 11.50 -11.12 -12.20
CA GLU A 22 10.87 -9.88 -11.78
C GLU A 22 11.77 -9.03 -10.87
N ILE A 23 11.51 -7.71 -10.85
CA ILE A 23 12.22 -6.76 -10.02
C ILE A 23 11.33 -6.37 -8.84
N LEU A 24 11.85 -6.55 -7.63
CA LEU A 24 11.35 -5.93 -6.41
C LEU A 24 12.32 -4.82 -6.01
N ILE A 25 11.84 -3.59 -5.84
CA ILE A 25 12.59 -2.54 -5.17
C ILE A 25 12.08 -2.49 -3.73
N GLU A 26 12.98 -2.56 -2.77
CA GLU A 26 12.66 -2.50 -1.36
C GLU A 26 13.68 -1.63 -0.60
N GLY A 27 13.32 -1.23 0.60
CA GLY A 27 14.24 -0.50 1.46
C GLY A 27 13.54 0.30 2.54
N SER A 28 14.25 1.27 3.11
CA SER A 28 13.75 2.12 4.17
C SER A 28 13.50 3.54 3.69
N ILE A 29 12.39 4.13 4.14
CA ILE A 29 12.09 5.56 4.00
C ILE A 29 11.64 6.04 5.39
N LEU A 30 12.46 6.84 6.04
CA LEU A 30 12.29 7.25 7.43
C LEU A 30 12.11 8.77 7.53
N PRO A 31 10.88 9.28 7.42
CA PRO A 31 10.60 10.68 7.68
C PRO A 31 10.77 10.97 9.17
N SER A 32 11.31 12.16 9.48
CA SER A 32 11.54 12.58 10.88
C SER A 32 10.28 12.62 11.74
N ASP A 33 9.11 12.69 11.12
CA ASP A 33 7.78 12.74 11.75
C ASP A 33 6.99 11.42 11.60
N LEU A 34 7.65 10.27 11.38
CA LEU A 34 6.97 8.97 11.23
C LEU A 34 6.07 8.63 12.43
N ARG A 35 6.51 9.00 13.63
CA ARG A 35 5.75 8.77 14.85
C ARG A 35 4.46 9.60 14.88
N GLU A 36 4.52 10.83 14.44
CA GLU A 36 3.38 11.74 14.34
C GLU A 36 2.40 11.24 13.28
N ILE A 37 2.88 10.76 12.14
CA ILE A 37 2.05 10.11 11.11
C ILE A 37 1.32 8.91 11.71
N TYR A 38 2.00 8.04 12.45
CA TYR A 38 1.38 6.90 13.13
C TYR A 38 0.29 7.36 14.10
N GLN A 39 0.58 8.36 14.94
CA GLN A 39 -0.38 8.88 15.93
C GLN A 39 -1.60 9.50 15.26
N ASP A 40 -1.42 10.29 14.19
CA ASP A 40 -2.52 10.88 13.43
C ASP A 40 -3.46 9.81 12.86
N ILE A 41 -2.90 8.72 12.30
CA ILE A 41 -3.70 7.60 11.79
C ILE A 41 -4.46 6.90 12.92
N VAL A 42 -3.81 6.60 14.05
CA VAL A 42 -4.47 5.94 15.18
C VAL A 42 -5.60 6.79 15.75
N GLU A 43 -5.40 8.10 15.89
CA GLU A 43 -6.41 9.01 16.44
C GLU A 43 -7.58 9.22 15.49
N ARG A 44 -7.31 9.31 14.20
CA ARG A 44 -8.31 9.61 13.18
C ARG A 44 -8.84 8.39 12.43
N ARG A 45 -8.46 7.18 12.81
CA ARG A 45 -8.90 5.94 12.15
C ARG A 45 -10.42 5.83 12.00
N PHE A 46 -11.17 6.41 12.92
CA PHE A 46 -12.64 6.41 12.88
C PHE A 46 -13.22 7.24 11.71
N GLU A 47 -12.45 8.16 11.14
CA GLU A 47 -12.87 8.92 9.96
C GLU A 47 -12.93 8.02 8.72
N ILE A 48 -12.10 6.97 8.67
CA ILE A 48 -12.01 6.05 7.56
C ILE A 48 -12.83 4.76 7.75
N TYR A 49 -13.16 4.35 8.98
CA TYR A 49 -13.94 3.12 9.24
C TYR A 49 -15.30 3.05 8.51
N PRO A 50 -16.06 4.14 8.32
CA PRO A 50 -17.30 4.10 7.55
C PRO A 50 -17.10 3.69 6.08
N HIS A 51 -15.88 3.78 5.57
CA HIS A 51 -15.48 3.46 4.20
C HIS A 51 -14.74 2.12 4.11
N ALA A 52 -14.65 1.38 5.23
CA ALA A 52 -14.03 0.08 5.26
C ALA A 52 -14.79 -0.90 4.37
N ASP A 53 -14.06 -1.66 3.57
CA ASP A 53 -14.62 -2.81 2.89
C ASP A 53 -14.84 -3.93 3.92
N THR A 54 -16.07 -4.00 4.44
CA THR A 54 -16.48 -5.05 5.37
C THR A 54 -17.02 -6.28 4.62
N THR A 55 -17.04 -6.26 3.30
CA THR A 55 -17.64 -7.30 2.45
C THR A 55 -16.61 -8.24 1.83
N SER A 56 -15.31 -8.03 2.07
CA SER A 56 -14.32 -8.98 1.57
C SER A 56 -14.60 -10.35 2.20
N GLU A 57 -15.03 -11.29 1.38
CA GLU A 57 -15.24 -12.71 1.71
C GLU A 57 -13.95 -13.45 2.10
N LEU A 58 -12.91 -12.72 2.43
CA LEU A 58 -11.78 -13.27 3.12
C LEU A 58 -12.30 -13.67 4.49
N ASP A 59 -12.53 -14.93 4.63
CA ASP A 59 -13.11 -15.70 5.74
C ASP A 59 -12.36 -15.42 7.05
N TYR A 60 -12.54 -14.24 7.59
CA TYR A 60 -11.99 -13.83 8.86
C TYR A 60 -13.09 -13.84 9.89
N ASP A 61 -13.04 -14.83 10.76
CA ASP A 61 -13.86 -14.99 11.98
C ASP A 61 -13.72 -13.81 12.98
N TYR A 62 -13.35 -12.61 12.52
CA TYR A 62 -13.20 -11.43 13.34
C TYR A 62 -14.15 -10.31 12.91
N PRO A 63 -15.28 -10.17 13.59
CA PRO A 63 -16.19 -9.04 13.41
C PRO A 63 -15.69 -7.79 14.16
N SER A 64 -14.37 -7.52 14.23
CA SER A 64 -13.92 -6.31 14.89
C SER A 64 -13.76 -5.21 13.85
N PHE A 65 -14.39 -4.07 14.09
CA PHE A 65 -14.25 -2.83 13.34
C PHE A 65 -12.81 -2.28 13.30
N ASP A 66 -11.87 -2.93 13.97
CA ASP A 66 -10.46 -2.58 14.00
C ASP A 66 -9.68 -3.12 12.81
N TRP A 67 -10.29 -4.01 12.01
CA TRP A 67 -9.73 -4.51 10.78
C TRP A 67 -10.41 -3.85 9.59
N ALA A 68 -9.65 -3.12 8.82
CA ALA A 68 -10.17 -2.56 7.59
C ALA A 68 -9.07 -2.40 6.56
N SER A 69 -9.29 -3.02 5.43
CA SER A 69 -8.60 -2.69 4.19
C SER A 69 -9.46 -1.65 3.48
N TYR A 70 -9.00 -0.40 3.43
CA TYR A 70 -9.76 0.71 2.85
C TYR A 70 -9.42 0.82 1.37
N HIS A 71 -9.96 -0.07 0.58
CA HIS A 71 -9.65 -0.15 -0.85
C HIS A 71 -10.16 1.03 -1.67
N GLU A 72 -11.10 1.80 -1.15
CA GLU A 72 -11.90 2.76 -1.94
C GLU A 72 -11.77 4.19 -1.46
N TYR A 73 -11.03 4.40 -0.41
CA TYR A 73 -10.90 5.72 0.16
C TYR A 73 -9.62 6.42 -0.33
N LYS A 74 -9.75 7.72 -0.63
CA LYS A 74 -8.58 8.58 -0.84
C LYS A 74 -7.85 8.78 0.49
N CYS A 75 -7.13 7.76 0.96
CA CYS A 75 -6.44 7.85 2.23
C CYS A 75 -5.51 9.07 2.30
N LEU A 76 -5.01 9.54 1.16
CA LEU A 76 -4.19 10.74 1.04
C LEU A 76 -4.94 12.06 1.24
N ASP A 77 -6.28 12.06 1.13
CA ASP A 77 -7.09 13.23 1.45
C ASP A 77 -7.29 13.35 2.96
N VAL A 78 -7.40 12.21 3.66
CA VAL A 78 -7.48 12.17 5.13
C VAL A 78 -6.11 12.31 5.77
N PHE A 79 -5.10 11.60 5.22
CA PHE A 79 -3.73 11.57 5.72
C PHE A 79 -2.75 12.16 4.70
N PRO A 80 -2.79 13.48 4.44
CA PRO A 80 -1.98 14.13 3.43
C PRO A 80 -0.47 14.01 3.69
N ASN A 81 -0.09 13.72 4.94
CA ASN A 81 1.30 13.49 5.32
C ASN A 81 1.92 12.27 4.63
N LEU A 82 1.12 11.31 4.12
CA LEU A 82 1.61 10.17 3.35
C LEU A 82 2.08 10.55 1.93
N LYS A 83 1.80 11.76 1.46
CA LYS A 83 2.25 12.26 0.14
C LYS A 83 3.77 12.34 0.02
N PHE A 84 4.49 12.31 1.12
CA PHE A 84 5.96 12.24 1.09
C PHE A 84 6.51 11.01 0.36
N LEU A 85 5.69 9.97 0.12
CA LEU A 85 6.08 8.76 -0.60
C LEU A 85 6.24 8.97 -2.11
N PHE A 86 5.59 9.99 -2.71
CA PHE A 86 5.58 10.15 -4.17
C PHE A 86 6.95 10.37 -4.82
N PRO A 87 7.90 11.12 -4.27
CA PRO A 87 9.24 11.22 -4.83
C PRO A 87 9.92 9.86 -4.97
N TYR A 88 9.72 8.95 -4.01
CA TYR A 88 10.33 7.60 -4.00
C TYR A 88 9.62 6.65 -4.95
N ILE A 89 8.30 6.75 -5.06
CA ILE A 89 7.53 6.02 -6.09
C ILE A 89 8.01 6.46 -7.49
N LYS A 90 8.21 7.76 -7.70
CA LYS A 90 8.77 8.28 -8.94
C LYS A 90 10.17 7.73 -9.21
N GLU A 91 11.05 7.73 -8.21
CA GLU A 91 12.40 7.18 -8.33
C GLU A 91 12.35 5.69 -8.72
N CYS A 92 11.44 4.90 -8.13
CA CYS A 92 11.26 3.49 -8.52
C CYS A 92 10.81 3.34 -9.96
N LEU A 93 9.86 4.15 -10.44
CA LEU A 93 9.43 4.16 -11.83
C LEU A 93 10.59 4.50 -12.78
N ASP A 94 11.41 5.49 -12.42
CA ASP A 94 12.61 5.87 -13.19
C ASP A 94 13.63 4.71 -13.23
N LEU A 95 13.85 4.02 -12.10
CA LEU A 95 14.78 2.89 -12.01
C LEU A 95 14.36 1.68 -12.86
N VAL A 96 13.06 1.44 -13.02
CA VAL A 96 12.54 0.37 -13.89
C VAL A 96 12.36 0.85 -15.35
N GLY A 97 12.70 2.09 -15.66
CA GLY A 97 12.61 2.67 -17.01
C GLY A 97 11.18 3.04 -17.44
N ASP A 98 10.22 3.09 -16.53
CA ASP A 98 8.82 3.39 -16.81
C ASP A 98 8.51 4.87 -16.54
N THR A 99 8.88 5.73 -17.45
CA THR A 99 8.87 7.20 -17.29
C THR A 99 7.66 7.91 -17.91
N ASP A 100 6.73 7.18 -18.54
CA ASP A 100 5.49 7.77 -19.08
C ASP A 100 4.39 7.80 -18.01
N TYR A 101 4.52 8.69 -17.05
CA TYR A 101 3.58 8.82 -15.92
C TYR A 101 2.18 9.27 -16.33
N ASN A 102 2.00 9.81 -17.55
CA ASN A 102 0.70 10.30 -18.03
C ASN A 102 -0.31 9.18 -18.26
N LYS A 103 0.15 7.96 -18.48
CA LYS A 103 -0.71 6.79 -18.73
C LYS A 103 -1.24 6.16 -17.45
N TYR A 104 -0.76 6.60 -16.28
CA TYR A 104 -1.03 5.95 -15.02
C TYR A 104 -1.96 6.69 -14.11
N TYR A 105 -2.66 5.90 -13.31
CA TYR A 105 -3.53 6.29 -12.22
C TYR A 105 -3.05 5.62 -10.93
N PHE A 106 -3.20 6.32 -9.83
CA PHE A 106 -2.78 5.90 -8.50
C PHE A 106 -3.98 5.66 -7.61
N LYS A 107 -3.94 4.56 -6.88
CA LYS A 107 -4.90 4.19 -5.84
C LYS A 107 -4.13 3.80 -4.60
N SER A 108 -4.60 4.21 -3.43
CA SER A 108 -3.99 3.84 -2.16
C SER A 108 -5.03 3.56 -1.08
N TRP A 109 -4.63 2.77 -0.10
CA TRP A 109 -5.44 2.40 1.06
C TRP A 109 -4.56 2.23 2.30
N ILE A 110 -5.17 2.19 3.48
CA ILE A 110 -4.49 1.93 4.74
C ILE A 110 -4.97 0.60 5.29
N ASN A 111 -4.03 -0.22 5.75
CA ASN A 111 -4.27 -1.46 6.47
C ASN A 111 -3.95 -1.23 7.95
N ILE A 112 -4.93 -1.50 8.82
CA ILE A 112 -4.78 -1.46 10.27
C ILE A 112 -5.08 -2.86 10.78
N TRP A 113 -4.05 -3.55 11.29
CA TRP A 113 -4.15 -4.95 11.68
C TRP A 113 -3.95 -5.13 13.17
N PRO A 114 -4.98 -5.54 13.89
CA PRO A 114 -4.85 -6.00 15.27
C PRO A 114 -4.11 -7.33 15.31
N LYS A 115 -3.80 -7.78 16.53
CA LYS A 115 -3.15 -9.06 16.79
C LYS A 115 -3.88 -10.23 16.13
N GLY A 116 -3.11 -11.11 15.51
CA GLY A 116 -3.60 -12.31 14.83
C GLY A 116 -4.03 -12.07 13.37
N GLN A 117 -4.23 -10.82 12.94
CA GLN A 117 -4.57 -10.53 11.55
C GLN A 117 -3.35 -10.65 10.64
N GLN A 118 -3.60 -11.15 9.44
CA GLN A 118 -2.60 -11.36 8.40
C GLN A 118 -3.15 -10.97 7.04
N ILE A 119 -2.27 -10.81 6.06
CA ILE A 119 -2.67 -10.79 4.67
C ILE A 119 -2.45 -12.19 4.08
N VAL A 120 -3.50 -12.75 3.50
CA VAL A 120 -3.40 -14.02 2.77
C VAL A 120 -2.69 -13.83 1.44
N ARG A 121 -2.20 -14.91 0.87
CA ARG A 121 -1.54 -14.90 -0.41
C ARG A 121 -2.46 -14.38 -1.51
N HIS A 122 -2.04 -13.29 -2.17
CA HIS A 122 -2.76 -12.65 -3.27
C HIS A 122 -1.79 -11.87 -4.16
N ASN A 123 -2.28 -11.36 -5.26
CA ASN A 123 -1.63 -10.38 -6.12
C ASN A 123 -2.60 -9.22 -6.39
N HIS A 124 -2.16 -8.21 -7.12
CA HIS A 124 -2.97 -7.06 -7.44
C HIS A 124 -3.23 -6.92 -8.93
N TYR A 125 -4.35 -6.27 -9.22
CA TYR A 125 -4.66 -5.81 -10.56
C TYR A 125 -4.00 -4.45 -10.79
N GLY A 126 -3.18 -4.32 -11.82
CA GLY A 126 -2.43 -3.11 -12.11
C GLY A 126 -1.11 -3.42 -12.80
N VAL A 127 -0.28 -2.39 -12.97
CA VAL A 127 1.07 -2.52 -13.51
C VAL A 127 2.07 -2.65 -12.37
N TRP A 128 1.97 -1.73 -11.40
CA TRP A 128 2.85 -1.71 -10.23
C TRP A 128 2.04 -1.71 -8.94
N HIS A 129 2.61 -2.30 -7.94
CA HIS A 129 2.10 -2.36 -6.58
C HIS A 129 3.22 -2.08 -5.60
N GLY A 130 2.86 -1.66 -4.41
CA GLY A 130 3.78 -1.57 -3.29
C GLY A 130 3.05 -1.24 -2.00
N TYR A 131 3.82 -1.25 -0.93
CA TYR A 131 3.33 -0.81 0.37
C TYR A 131 4.44 -0.10 1.15
N TYR A 132 4.01 0.66 2.12
CA TYR A 132 4.85 1.32 3.09
C TYR A 132 4.38 1.00 4.51
N VAL A 133 5.28 0.52 5.34
CA VAL A 133 4.99 0.14 6.73
C VAL A 133 5.22 1.35 7.63
N ILE A 134 4.14 1.88 8.19
CA ILE A 134 4.16 3.01 9.11
C ILE A 134 4.51 2.52 10.52
N LYS A 135 3.95 1.37 10.91
CA LYS A 135 4.25 0.68 12.15
C LYS A 135 4.24 -0.82 11.95
N ASP A 136 5.39 -1.44 12.17
CA ASP A 136 5.50 -2.90 12.20
C ASP A 136 5.40 -3.44 13.63
N THR A 137 5.15 -4.74 13.70
CA THR A 137 4.97 -5.50 14.94
C THR A 137 5.74 -6.83 14.94
N GLY A 138 6.74 -6.97 14.06
CA GLY A 138 7.53 -8.18 13.89
C GLY A 138 6.91 -9.13 12.86
N THR A 139 6.42 -8.58 11.74
CA THR A 139 5.87 -9.37 10.64
C THR A 139 6.89 -9.59 9.53
N THR A 140 6.71 -10.67 8.76
CA THR A 140 7.51 -10.99 7.57
C THR A 140 6.57 -11.04 6.37
N THR A 141 6.95 -10.40 5.26
CA THR A 141 6.26 -10.51 3.98
C THR A 141 7.00 -11.49 3.07
N TYR A 142 6.25 -12.36 2.44
CA TYR A 142 6.73 -13.33 1.46
C TYR A 142 6.31 -12.91 0.07
N TYR A 143 7.18 -13.15 -0.91
CA TYR A 143 6.95 -12.83 -2.33
C TYR A 143 7.21 -14.05 -3.18
N GLN A 144 6.40 -14.21 -4.22
CA GLN A 144 6.47 -15.34 -5.14
C GLN A 144 6.15 -14.86 -6.56
N PRO A 145 6.98 -15.20 -7.59
CA PRO A 145 6.82 -14.64 -8.93
C PRO A 145 5.53 -15.11 -9.61
N GLU A 146 5.18 -16.38 -9.44
CA GLU A 146 4.02 -17.02 -10.07
C GLU A 146 3.34 -17.95 -9.07
N GLU A 147 2.06 -18.29 -9.34
CA GLU A 147 1.25 -19.11 -8.43
C GLU A 147 1.88 -20.45 -8.07
N ASP A 148 2.50 -21.12 -9.06
CA ASP A 148 3.09 -22.45 -8.92
C ASP A 148 4.61 -22.43 -8.69
N SER A 149 5.21 -21.25 -8.59
CA SER A 149 6.65 -21.12 -8.35
C SER A 149 7.06 -21.72 -7.01
N GLN A 150 8.21 -22.40 -6.99
CA GLN A 150 8.84 -22.86 -5.76
C GLN A 150 9.78 -21.79 -5.16
N GLU A 151 10.01 -20.71 -5.89
CA GLU A 151 10.83 -19.59 -5.42
C GLU A 151 9.99 -18.68 -4.52
N VAL A 152 10.42 -18.54 -3.29
CA VAL A 152 9.80 -17.63 -2.31
C VAL A 152 10.88 -16.81 -1.65
N VAL A 153 10.75 -15.50 -1.70
CA VAL A 153 11.62 -14.55 -1.00
C VAL A 153 10.88 -14.03 0.22
N ALA A 154 11.53 -14.02 1.37
CA ALA A 154 10.99 -13.51 2.61
C ALA A 154 11.75 -12.24 3.03
N LEU A 155 11.02 -11.18 3.37
CA LEU A 155 11.57 -9.94 3.88
C LEU A 155 10.91 -9.60 5.21
N ASP A 156 11.72 -9.34 6.22
CA ASP A 156 11.22 -8.86 7.51
C ASP A 156 10.76 -7.41 7.37
N ASN A 157 9.55 -7.13 7.87
CA ASN A 157 9.04 -5.77 7.91
C ASN A 157 9.65 -5.01 9.09
N TYR A 158 9.70 -3.69 8.95
CA TYR A 158 10.13 -2.75 9.99
C TYR A 158 9.44 -1.39 9.78
N ASP A 159 9.47 -0.54 10.77
CA ASP A 159 8.94 0.84 10.65
C ASP A 159 9.70 1.57 9.54
N GLY A 160 8.99 2.12 8.56
CA GLY A 160 9.58 2.76 7.38
C GLY A 160 9.93 1.82 6.22
N HIS A 161 9.62 0.51 6.30
CA HIS A 161 9.85 -0.42 5.19
C HIS A 161 8.96 -0.05 4.00
N PHE A 162 9.60 0.13 2.85
CA PHE A 162 8.96 0.50 1.58
C PHE A 162 9.21 -0.58 0.54
N THR A 163 8.21 -0.85 -0.31
CA THR A 163 8.33 -1.78 -1.43
C THR A 163 7.68 -1.23 -2.68
N PHE A 164 8.22 -1.61 -3.84
CA PHE A 164 7.68 -1.34 -5.16
C PHE A 164 7.96 -2.55 -6.05
N MET A 165 6.94 -3.09 -6.72
CA MET A 165 7.03 -4.35 -7.47
C MET A 165 5.98 -4.42 -8.57
N PRO A 166 6.13 -5.31 -9.57
CA PRO A 166 5.05 -5.64 -10.50
C PRO A 166 3.80 -6.10 -9.74
N ALA A 167 2.63 -5.61 -10.13
CA ALA A 167 1.39 -5.87 -9.41
C ALA A 167 0.97 -7.37 -9.42
N HIS A 168 1.42 -8.13 -10.41
CA HIS A 168 1.11 -9.56 -10.53
C HIS A 168 1.91 -10.46 -9.57
N LEU A 169 2.97 -9.95 -8.92
CA LEU A 169 3.72 -10.71 -7.92
C LEU A 169 2.80 -11.11 -6.75
N TYR A 170 2.76 -12.41 -6.46
CA TYR A 170 2.06 -12.90 -5.27
C TYR A 170 2.80 -12.50 -4.01
N HIS A 171 2.05 -12.06 -3.02
CA HIS A 171 2.61 -11.77 -1.71
C HIS A 171 1.62 -12.04 -0.58
N TRP A 172 2.15 -12.28 0.61
CA TRP A 172 1.41 -12.48 1.85
C TRP A 172 2.28 -12.10 3.05
N ALA A 173 1.68 -11.87 4.19
CA ALA A 173 2.43 -11.54 5.40
C ALA A 173 2.00 -12.42 6.57
N THR A 174 2.94 -12.66 7.50
CA THR A 174 2.65 -13.36 8.75
C THR A 174 1.61 -12.62 9.57
N PRO A 175 0.87 -13.33 10.45
CA PRO A 175 -0.03 -12.69 11.40
C PRO A 175 0.71 -11.68 12.29
N ASN A 176 0.04 -10.58 12.63
CA ASN A 176 0.55 -9.64 13.63
C ASN A 176 0.69 -10.37 14.98
N PRO A 177 1.91 -10.55 15.52
CA PRO A 177 2.12 -11.31 16.75
C PRO A 177 1.86 -10.49 18.02
N GLN A 178 1.72 -9.17 17.93
CA GLN A 178 1.66 -8.25 19.07
C GLN A 178 0.26 -7.67 19.29
N ASP A 179 -0.01 -7.21 20.52
CA ASP A 179 -1.26 -6.50 20.84
C ASP A 179 -1.29 -5.08 20.26
N ALA A 180 -0.15 -4.54 19.83
CA ALA A 180 -0.07 -3.28 19.09
C ALA A 180 -0.61 -3.44 17.66
N MET A 181 -1.24 -2.38 17.13
CA MET A 181 -1.71 -2.37 15.75
C MET A 181 -0.53 -2.26 14.78
N ARG A 182 -0.48 -3.15 13.79
CA ARG A 182 0.36 -2.97 12.62
C ARG A 182 -0.36 -2.06 11.64
N ILE A 183 0.35 -1.04 11.13
CA ILE A 183 -0.22 -0.08 10.18
C ILE A 183 0.68 0.00 8.96
N SER A 184 0.07 -0.16 7.79
CA SER A 184 0.74 0.06 6.51
C SER A 184 -0.19 0.75 5.52
N THR A 185 0.36 1.48 4.57
CA THR A 185 -0.36 1.94 3.39
C THR A 185 0.06 1.11 2.19
N GLY A 186 -0.93 0.59 1.45
CA GLY A 186 -0.72 -0.05 0.17
C GLY A 186 -1.06 0.91 -0.97
N TYR A 187 -0.53 0.64 -2.16
CA TYR A 187 -0.87 1.40 -3.36
C TYR A 187 -0.78 0.55 -4.62
N ASN A 188 -1.60 0.90 -5.60
CA ASN A 188 -1.54 0.38 -6.98
C ASN A 188 -1.33 1.51 -7.97
N ILE A 189 -0.59 1.20 -9.03
CA ILE A 189 -0.42 2.04 -10.21
C ILE A 189 -0.95 1.25 -11.41
N SER A 190 -1.98 1.78 -12.05
CA SER A 190 -2.74 1.09 -13.10
C SER A 190 -2.89 1.97 -14.33
N THR A 191 -3.06 1.37 -15.52
CA THR A 191 -3.51 2.12 -16.70
C THR A 191 -4.99 2.46 -16.57
N TYR A 192 -5.48 3.35 -17.45
CA TYR A 192 -6.89 3.71 -17.47
C TYR A 192 -7.79 2.51 -17.81
N GLU A 193 -7.36 1.66 -18.72
CA GLU A 193 -8.07 0.45 -19.11
C GLU A 193 -8.21 -0.50 -17.91
N GLN A 194 -7.13 -0.73 -17.17
CA GLN A 194 -7.15 -1.56 -15.96
C GLN A 194 -8.06 -1.00 -14.87
N VAL A 195 -8.09 0.34 -14.70
CA VAL A 195 -9.02 0.99 -13.76
C VAL A 195 -10.48 0.72 -14.15
N LEU A 196 -10.81 0.80 -15.44
CA LEU A 196 -12.17 0.52 -15.93
C LEU A 196 -12.55 -0.95 -15.73
N GLU A 197 -11.66 -1.88 -16.07
CA GLU A 197 -11.88 -3.32 -15.90
C GLU A 197 -12.07 -3.69 -14.42
N GLU A 198 -11.22 -3.19 -13.52
CA GLU A 198 -11.37 -3.38 -12.07
C GLU A 198 -12.71 -2.82 -11.58
N SER A 199 -13.13 -1.65 -12.08
CA SER A 199 -14.41 -1.05 -11.74
C SER A 199 -15.61 -1.89 -12.19
N GLU A 200 -15.52 -2.53 -13.36
CA GLU A 200 -16.57 -3.42 -13.86
C GLU A 200 -16.63 -4.72 -13.05
N LEU A 201 -15.50 -5.33 -12.74
CA LEU A 201 -15.42 -6.51 -11.89
C LEU A 201 -16.02 -6.24 -10.51
N ASN A 202 -15.61 -5.18 -9.85
CA ASN A 202 -16.14 -4.78 -8.54
C ASN A 202 -17.64 -4.49 -8.58
N ARG A 203 -18.14 -3.85 -9.66
CA ARG A 203 -19.57 -3.57 -9.82
C ARG A 203 -20.39 -4.85 -9.94
N ASN A 204 -19.88 -5.85 -10.63
CA ASN A 204 -20.55 -7.13 -10.83
C ASN A 204 -20.54 -7.99 -9.56
N GLU A 205 -19.42 -8.01 -8.84
CA GLU A 205 -19.24 -8.87 -7.67
C GLU A 205 -19.81 -8.26 -6.38
N ARG A 206 -19.78 -6.93 -6.23
CA ARG A 206 -20.08 -6.22 -4.98
C ARG A 206 -21.34 -5.36 -5.02
N GLY A 207 -22.19 -5.52 -6.04
CA GLY A 207 -23.50 -4.83 -6.09
C GLY A 207 -23.43 -3.32 -6.33
N GLY A 208 -22.40 -2.82 -6.98
CA GLY A 208 -22.46 -1.51 -7.65
C GLY A 208 -22.10 -0.29 -6.82
N LYS A 209 -21.49 -0.43 -5.64
CA LYS A 209 -21.17 0.71 -4.75
C LYS A 209 -19.69 1.13 -4.71
N VAL A 210 -18.86 0.58 -5.58
CA VAL A 210 -17.42 0.87 -5.57
C VAL A 210 -17.10 1.96 -6.57
N GLU A 211 -17.02 3.20 -6.12
CA GLU A 211 -16.31 4.23 -6.87
C GLU A 211 -14.81 4.01 -6.67
N ASN A 212 -14.13 3.49 -7.68
CA ASN A 212 -12.67 3.46 -7.69
C ASN A 212 -12.15 4.90 -7.70
N VAL A 213 -11.76 5.35 -6.54
CA VAL A 213 -11.17 6.67 -6.41
C VAL A 213 -9.70 6.59 -6.80
N VAL A 214 -9.44 6.89 -8.06
CA VAL A 214 -8.10 6.95 -8.64
C VAL A 214 -7.74 8.39 -8.97
N VAL A 215 -6.47 8.72 -8.85
CA VAL A 215 -5.93 10.04 -9.18
C VAL A 215 -4.88 9.86 -10.28
N PRO A 216 -4.88 10.72 -11.34
CA PRO A 216 -3.81 10.67 -12.32
C PRO A 216 -2.45 10.79 -11.63
N LEU A 217 -1.57 9.81 -11.87
CA LEU A 217 -0.27 9.75 -11.17
C LEU A 217 0.57 11.01 -11.39
N LYS A 218 0.53 11.57 -12.59
CA LYS A 218 1.22 12.83 -12.94
C LYS A 218 0.88 14.00 -12.01
N ASP A 219 -0.33 14.03 -11.45
CA ASP A 219 -0.78 15.11 -10.59
C ASP A 219 -0.20 14.99 -9.16
N LEU A 220 0.32 13.82 -8.81
CA LEU A 220 0.88 13.49 -7.50
C LEU A 220 2.41 13.58 -7.44
N LEU A 221 3.10 13.29 -8.56
CA LEU A 221 4.56 13.19 -8.58
C LEU A 221 5.30 14.54 -8.42
N TRP A 222 4.59 15.66 -8.49
CA TRP A 222 5.14 17.01 -8.37
C TRP A 222 4.78 17.70 -7.05
N VAL A 223 4.19 16.96 -6.11
CA VAL A 223 3.94 17.47 -4.76
C VAL A 223 5.30 17.58 -4.06
N LYS A 224 5.71 18.84 -3.79
CA LYS A 224 6.93 19.15 -3.03
C LYS A 224 6.66 18.95 -1.55
#